data_fcaf8ab57f075003c77311cf06d82d15
#
_entry.id   fcaf8ab57f075003c77311cf06d82d15
#
_cell.length_a   1.000
_cell.length_b   1.000
_cell.length_c   1.000
_cell.angle_alpha   90.00
_cell.angle_beta   90.00
_cell.angle_gamma   90.00
#
_symmetry.space_group_name_H-M   'P 1'
#
loop_
_entity.id
_entity.type
_entity.pdbx_description
1 polymer ?
#
loop_
_entity_poly.entity_id
_entity_poly.type
_entity_poly.pdbx_seq_one_letter_code
_entity_poly.pdbx_strand_id
1 'polypeptide(L)'
;MYRLRKNRARFSQISAYSLGYYNFTDSNSARKFILATGILNHLWQSWNNFWRAYWLAHITGGYDLRNKKIFPLCCGMSEPKAVYYLLTLIGKKKAGTVGSVNSSHQEATWGDIKIIQDLAVRLATQTNNVSNVSTAASLFGLTVKHIQEVRNAQIHISMSNMVKLSSDVVPYYVISKPKYPHDIIEAKEISSGKIAINSWIENMNGFLNYL
;
A
#
# COMPACT_ATOMS: atom_id res chain seq x y z
N MET A 1 8.27 15.67 -12.93
CA MET A 1 8.42 14.35 -13.56
C MET A 1 8.70 13.31 -12.48
N TYR A 2 7.93 12.23 -12.45
CA TYR A 2 8.01 11.19 -11.42
C TYR A 2 9.24 10.32 -11.63
N ARG A 3 9.94 10.01 -10.53
CA ARG A 3 11.08 9.08 -10.49
C ARG A 3 10.77 7.95 -9.52
N LEU A 4 10.27 6.83 -10.01
CA LEU A 4 9.80 5.70 -9.19
C LEU A 4 10.90 5.11 -8.33
N ARG A 5 12.16 5.09 -8.82
CA ARG A 5 13.31 4.65 -8.05
C ARG A 5 13.49 5.42 -6.74
N LYS A 6 13.24 6.76 -6.72
CA LYS A 6 13.33 7.55 -5.49
C LYS A 6 12.23 7.18 -4.49
N ASN A 7 11.00 6.98 -4.98
CA ASN A 7 9.88 6.58 -4.12
C ASN A 7 10.11 5.18 -3.53
N ARG A 8 10.65 4.25 -4.33
CA ARG A 8 11.04 2.92 -3.85
C ARG A 8 12.14 2.99 -2.80
N ALA A 9 13.20 3.75 -3.03
CA ALA A 9 14.29 3.93 -2.06
C ALA A 9 13.76 4.50 -0.74
N ARG A 10 12.85 5.48 -0.79
CA ARG A 10 12.19 6.02 0.39
C ARG A 10 11.35 4.97 1.13
N PHE A 11 10.60 4.14 0.39
CA PHE A 11 9.84 3.04 0.99
C PHE A 11 10.77 2.05 1.69
N SER A 12 11.86 1.62 1.04
CA SER A 12 12.85 0.71 1.62
C SER A 12 13.51 1.28 2.87
N GLN A 13 13.83 2.57 2.88
CA GLN A 13 14.38 3.26 4.05
C GLN A 13 13.39 3.28 5.22
N ILE A 14 12.13 3.62 4.97
CA ILE A 14 11.08 3.61 6.01
C ILE A 14 10.87 2.19 6.52
N SER A 15 10.89 1.18 5.65
CA SER A 15 10.78 -0.24 6.02
C SER A 15 11.90 -0.66 6.98
N ALA A 16 13.14 -0.28 6.67
CA ALA A 16 14.30 -0.60 7.51
C ALA A 16 14.22 0.09 8.89
N TYR A 17 13.84 1.37 8.92
CA TYR A 17 13.63 2.09 10.18
C TYR A 17 12.49 1.48 10.99
N SER A 18 11.39 1.08 10.36
CA SER A 18 10.26 0.46 11.04
C SER A 18 10.68 -0.80 11.80
N LEU A 19 11.53 -1.62 11.21
CA LEU A 19 12.07 -2.83 11.86
C LEU A 19 13.06 -2.48 13.00
N GLY A 20 13.89 -1.45 12.81
CA GLY A 20 14.90 -1.06 13.81
C GLY A 20 14.31 -0.40 15.06
N TYR A 21 13.19 0.31 14.93
CA TYR A 21 12.58 1.03 16.05
C TYR A 21 11.53 0.23 16.83
N TYR A 22 10.95 -0.83 16.25
CA TYR A 22 9.96 -1.61 16.96
C TYR A 22 10.61 -2.55 17.98
N ASN A 23 10.33 -2.30 19.26
CA ASN A 23 10.84 -3.12 20.35
C ASN A 23 9.78 -4.13 20.80
N PHE A 24 9.95 -5.39 20.40
CA PHE A 24 9.05 -6.48 20.74
C PHE A 24 9.10 -6.86 22.24
N THR A 25 10.15 -6.48 22.98
CA THR A 25 10.32 -6.82 24.39
C THR A 25 9.76 -5.77 25.33
N ASP A 26 9.26 -4.64 24.84
CA ASP A 26 8.67 -3.60 25.68
C ASP A 26 7.39 -4.13 26.34
N SER A 27 7.36 -4.11 27.68
CA SER A 27 6.20 -4.55 28.46
C SER A 27 5.10 -3.49 28.58
N ASN A 28 5.40 -2.23 28.23
CA ASN A 28 4.45 -1.13 28.30
C ASN A 28 3.51 -1.14 27.09
N SER A 29 2.27 -1.58 27.29
CA SER A 29 1.26 -1.69 26.23
C SER A 29 0.92 -0.35 25.56
N ALA A 30 0.92 0.76 26.29
CA ALA A 30 0.64 2.08 25.72
C ALA A 30 1.78 2.53 24.78
N ARG A 31 3.03 2.27 25.18
CA ARG A 31 4.20 2.55 24.32
C ARG A 31 4.18 1.70 23.07
N LYS A 32 3.91 0.40 23.19
CA LYS A 32 3.74 -0.50 22.03
C LYS A 32 2.65 0.00 21.09
N PHE A 33 1.50 0.42 21.64
CA PHE A 33 0.41 0.96 20.85
C PHE A 33 0.85 2.19 20.03
N ILE A 34 1.53 3.16 20.67
CA ILE A 34 2.01 4.38 20.01
C ILE A 34 3.01 4.05 18.91
N LEU A 35 4.00 3.20 19.21
CA LEU A 35 5.02 2.78 18.27
C LEU A 35 4.42 2.03 17.07
N ALA A 36 3.54 1.06 17.32
CA ALA A 36 2.85 0.30 16.29
C ALA A 36 2.03 1.20 15.37
N THR A 37 1.28 2.15 15.95
CA THR A 37 0.50 3.13 15.20
C THR A 37 1.38 3.99 14.31
N GLY A 38 2.48 4.51 14.85
CA GLY A 38 3.45 5.31 14.10
C GLY A 38 4.07 4.52 12.94
N ILE A 39 4.58 3.33 13.21
CA ILE A 39 5.21 2.46 12.22
C ILE A 39 4.25 2.09 11.10
N LEU A 40 3.06 1.58 11.44
CA LEU A 40 2.06 1.20 10.43
C LEU A 40 1.61 2.38 9.57
N ASN A 41 1.44 3.57 10.17
CA ASN A 41 1.10 4.76 9.43
C ASN A 41 2.20 5.18 8.46
N HIS A 42 3.45 5.24 8.90
CA HIS A 42 4.56 5.63 8.04
C HIS A 42 4.79 4.63 6.90
N LEU A 43 4.73 3.34 7.21
CA LEU A 43 4.85 2.28 6.22
C LEU A 43 3.73 2.38 5.16
N TRP A 44 2.48 2.49 5.63
CA TRP A 44 1.32 2.62 4.75
C TRP A 44 1.32 3.90 3.92
N GLN A 45 1.70 5.03 4.52
CA GLN A 45 1.79 6.30 3.80
C GLN A 45 2.86 6.26 2.70
N SER A 46 4.02 5.66 2.99
CA SER A 46 5.08 5.55 1.97
C SER A 46 4.69 4.60 0.84
N TRP A 47 3.95 3.52 1.15
CA TRP A 47 3.35 2.61 0.18
C TRP A 47 2.34 3.32 -0.72
N ASN A 48 1.40 4.07 -0.14
CA ASN A 48 0.44 4.88 -0.88
C ASN A 48 1.12 5.90 -1.81
N ASN A 49 2.14 6.59 -1.30
CA ASN A 49 2.89 7.57 -2.09
C ASN A 49 3.63 6.94 -3.26
N PHE A 50 4.17 5.72 -3.08
CA PHE A 50 4.77 4.96 -4.17
C PHE A 50 3.74 4.67 -5.25
N TRP A 51 2.59 4.10 -4.91
CA TRP A 51 1.57 3.73 -5.88
C TRP A 51 0.93 4.94 -6.55
N ARG A 52 0.71 6.02 -5.82
CA ARG A 52 0.29 7.30 -6.41
C ARG A 52 1.28 7.75 -7.48
N ALA A 53 2.55 7.79 -7.16
CA ALA A 53 3.60 8.18 -8.11
C ALA A 53 3.69 7.21 -9.29
N TYR A 54 3.48 5.91 -9.07
CA TYR A 54 3.49 4.88 -10.09
C TYR A 54 2.40 5.16 -11.15
N TRP A 55 1.15 5.29 -10.72
CA TRP A 55 0.04 5.56 -11.63
C TRP A 55 0.19 6.90 -12.34
N LEU A 56 0.59 7.94 -11.64
CA LEU A 56 0.80 9.26 -12.24
C LEU A 56 1.94 9.25 -13.26
N ALA A 57 3.01 8.48 -13.01
CA ALA A 57 4.08 8.33 -13.99
C ALA A 57 3.61 7.70 -15.31
N HIS A 58 2.66 6.76 -15.25
CA HIS A 58 2.10 6.16 -16.46
C HIS A 58 1.15 7.10 -17.21
N ILE A 59 0.45 7.99 -16.50
CA ILE A 59 -0.46 8.96 -17.14
C ILE A 59 0.31 10.16 -17.71
N THR A 60 1.23 10.74 -16.94
CA THR A 60 1.88 12.03 -17.29
C THR A 60 3.32 11.90 -17.75
N GLY A 61 3.88 10.69 -17.69
CA GLY A 61 5.28 10.41 -17.98
C GLY A 61 6.18 10.50 -16.76
N GLY A 62 7.29 9.75 -16.80
CA GLY A 62 8.24 9.66 -15.70
C GLY A 62 9.42 8.78 -16.03
N TYR A 63 10.01 8.20 -15.00
CA TYR A 63 11.05 7.19 -15.08
C TYR A 63 10.69 6.01 -14.20
N ASP A 64 10.83 4.78 -14.74
CA ASP A 64 10.57 3.54 -14.03
C ASP A 64 11.65 3.24 -12.95
N LEU A 65 11.56 2.06 -12.34
CA LEU A 65 12.50 1.61 -11.31
C LEU A 65 13.91 1.36 -11.86
N ARG A 66 14.04 1.10 -13.16
CA ARG A 66 15.30 0.90 -13.89
C ARG A 66 15.81 2.19 -14.55
N ASN A 67 15.20 3.32 -14.20
CA ASN A 67 15.48 4.64 -14.78
C ASN A 67 15.24 4.74 -16.30
N LYS A 68 14.39 3.86 -16.86
CA LYS A 68 13.91 3.96 -18.23
C LYS A 68 12.74 4.95 -18.28
N LYS A 69 12.66 5.70 -19.36
CA LYS A 69 11.60 6.68 -19.59
C LYS A 69 10.25 5.97 -19.77
N ILE A 70 9.26 6.42 -19.02
CA ILE A 70 7.86 6.07 -19.20
C ILE A 70 7.24 7.14 -20.09
N PHE A 71 6.72 6.73 -21.26
CA PHE A 71 6.01 7.63 -22.15
C PHE A 71 4.61 7.90 -21.57
N PRO A 72 4.16 9.17 -21.56
CA PRO A 72 2.87 9.52 -21.01
C PRO A 72 1.73 8.96 -21.85
N LEU A 73 0.71 8.44 -21.21
CA LEU A 73 -0.55 8.09 -21.85
C LEU A 73 -1.29 9.35 -22.32
N CYS A 74 -1.23 10.43 -21.54
CA CYS A 74 -1.86 11.71 -21.79
C CYS A 74 -0.83 12.84 -21.70
N CYS A 75 -0.25 13.23 -22.84
CA CYS A 75 0.72 14.33 -22.89
C CYS A 75 0.10 15.66 -22.40
N GLY A 76 0.87 16.41 -21.58
CA GLY A 76 0.47 17.75 -21.13
C GLY A 76 -0.62 17.77 -20.05
N MET A 77 -1.07 16.62 -19.57
CA MET A 77 -2.05 16.57 -18.50
C MET A 77 -1.42 17.02 -17.17
N SER A 78 -2.04 17.98 -16.49
CA SER A 78 -1.63 18.38 -15.14
C SER A 78 -1.93 17.28 -14.12
N GLU A 79 -1.18 17.25 -13.02
CA GLU A 79 -1.35 16.24 -11.97
C GLU A 79 -2.79 16.16 -11.42
N PRO A 80 -3.49 17.28 -11.09
CA PRO A 80 -4.87 17.22 -10.61
C PRO A 80 -5.84 16.59 -11.63
N LYS A 81 -5.63 16.82 -12.92
CA LYS A 81 -6.42 16.21 -14.00
C LYS A 81 -6.09 14.72 -14.15
N ALA A 82 -4.82 14.34 -14.04
CA ALA A 82 -4.39 12.94 -14.08
C ALA A 82 -4.97 12.14 -12.92
N VAL A 83 -4.98 12.69 -11.70
CA VAL A 83 -5.65 12.09 -10.54
C VAL A 83 -7.15 11.91 -10.82
N TYR A 84 -7.82 12.94 -11.35
CA TYR A 84 -9.22 12.84 -11.71
C TYR A 84 -9.48 11.72 -12.72
N TYR A 85 -8.66 11.64 -13.77
CA TYR A 85 -8.74 10.59 -14.78
C TYR A 85 -8.59 9.19 -14.15
N LEU A 86 -7.60 8.97 -13.30
CA LEU A 86 -7.43 7.70 -12.58
C LEU A 86 -8.65 7.35 -11.73
N LEU A 87 -9.27 8.34 -11.08
CA LEU A 87 -10.50 8.13 -10.30
C LEU A 87 -11.70 7.76 -11.18
N THR A 88 -11.77 8.24 -12.43
CA THR A 88 -12.81 7.79 -13.37
C THR A 88 -12.59 6.34 -13.79
N LEU A 89 -11.34 5.91 -13.98
CA LEU A 89 -11.03 4.53 -14.33
C LEU A 89 -11.51 3.55 -13.25
N ILE A 90 -11.39 3.88 -11.97
CA ILE A 90 -11.84 3.02 -10.85
C ILE A 90 -13.29 3.29 -10.41
N GLY A 91 -14.05 4.04 -11.19
CA GLY A 91 -15.48 4.30 -10.93
C GLY A 91 -15.78 5.25 -9.76
N LYS A 92 -14.78 5.94 -9.19
CA LYS A 92 -14.97 6.93 -8.11
C LYS A 92 -15.40 8.31 -8.62
N LYS A 93 -15.29 8.55 -9.93
CA LYS A 93 -15.78 9.74 -10.63
C LYS A 93 -16.51 9.30 -11.88
N LYS A 94 -17.45 10.15 -12.35
CA LYS A 94 -18.26 9.85 -13.54
C LYS A 94 -17.38 9.80 -14.78
N ALA A 95 -17.46 8.71 -15.54
CA ALA A 95 -16.77 8.57 -16.82
C ALA A 95 -17.23 9.63 -17.83
N GLY A 96 -16.31 10.07 -18.68
CA GLY A 96 -16.59 11.09 -19.70
C GLY A 96 -16.67 12.53 -19.19
N THR A 97 -16.48 12.76 -17.89
CA THR A 97 -16.39 14.12 -17.33
C THR A 97 -14.94 14.57 -17.26
N VAL A 98 -14.71 15.87 -17.49
CA VAL A 98 -13.40 16.52 -17.31
C VAL A 98 -13.42 17.25 -15.97
N GLY A 99 -12.45 16.98 -15.13
CA GLY A 99 -12.34 17.61 -13.83
C GLY A 99 -10.91 17.62 -13.29
N SER A 100 -10.74 18.15 -12.11
CA SER A 100 -9.48 18.15 -11.38
C SER A 100 -9.71 17.80 -9.92
N VAL A 101 -8.69 17.23 -9.29
CA VAL A 101 -8.67 16.92 -7.86
C VAL A 101 -7.58 17.78 -7.23
N ASN A 102 -7.99 18.71 -6.37
CA ASN A 102 -7.09 19.69 -5.77
C ASN A 102 -6.83 19.42 -4.28
N SER A 103 -7.40 18.34 -3.74
CA SER A 103 -7.26 17.97 -2.33
C SER A 103 -7.02 16.47 -2.17
N SER A 104 -6.07 16.12 -1.30
CA SER A 104 -5.76 14.72 -0.97
C SER A 104 -6.95 13.94 -0.39
N HIS A 105 -7.91 14.62 0.25
CA HIS A 105 -9.14 13.99 0.77
C HIS A 105 -10.06 13.44 -0.33
N GLN A 106 -9.90 13.92 -1.56
CA GLN A 106 -10.66 13.47 -2.72
C GLN A 106 -9.96 12.35 -3.49
N GLU A 107 -8.73 12.04 -3.13
CA GLU A 107 -7.96 10.98 -3.76
C GLU A 107 -8.36 9.58 -3.25
N ALA A 108 -7.99 8.56 -3.99
CA ALA A 108 -8.13 7.19 -3.57
C ALA A 108 -7.01 6.79 -2.60
N THR A 109 -7.21 5.71 -1.86
CA THR A 109 -6.13 5.02 -1.13
C THR A 109 -5.33 4.21 -2.15
N TRP A 110 -4.37 4.84 -2.83
CA TRP A 110 -3.66 4.28 -3.98
C TRP A 110 -2.96 2.96 -3.71
N GLY A 111 -2.59 2.70 -2.44
CA GLY A 111 -1.97 1.46 -1.98
C GLY A 111 -2.95 0.33 -1.66
N ASP A 112 -4.25 0.58 -1.73
CA ASP A 112 -5.28 -0.46 -1.58
C ASP A 112 -5.13 -1.49 -2.70
N ILE A 113 -5.03 -2.78 -2.33
CA ILE A 113 -4.76 -3.85 -3.28
C ILE A 113 -5.81 -3.94 -4.39
N LYS A 114 -7.07 -3.65 -4.07
CA LYS A 114 -8.18 -3.65 -5.02
C LYS A 114 -8.01 -2.55 -6.06
N ILE A 115 -7.61 -1.35 -5.61
CA ILE A 115 -7.33 -0.22 -6.51
C ILE A 115 -6.11 -0.51 -7.39
N ILE A 116 -5.07 -1.13 -6.80
CA ILE A 116 -3.88 -1.54 -7.56
C ILE A 116 -4.28 -2.53 -8.66
N GLN A 117 -5.07 -3.54 -8.36
CA GLN A 117 -5.54 -4.53 -9.33
C GLN A 117 -6.45 -3.91 -10.39
N ASP A 118 -7.42 -3.08 -10.00
CA ASP A 118 -8.36 -2.42 -10.91
C ASP A 118 -7.62 -1.54 -11.92
N LEU A 119 -6.65 -0.73 -11.46
CA LEU A 119 -5.84 0.10 -12.34
C LEU A 119 -4.90 -0.73 -13.21
N ALA A 120 -4.31 -1.80 -12.68
CA ALA A 120 -3.45 -2.69 -13.46
C ALA A 120 -4.21 -3.28 -14.65
N VAL A 121 -5.42 -3.79 -14.42
CA VAL A 121 -6.27 -4.36 -15.50
C VAL A 121 -6.64 -3.29 -16.52
N ARG A 122 -7.06 -2.10 -16.08
CA ARG A 122 -7.53 -1.02 -16.98
C ARG A 122 -6.41 -0.37 -17.77
N LEU A 123 -5.20 -0.32 -17.23
CA LEU A 123 -4.03 0.26 -17.89
C LEU A 123 -3.14 -0.79 -18.58
N ALA A 124 -3.37 -2.09 -18.38
CA ALA A 124 -2.54 -3.17 -18.93
C ALA A 124 -2.46 -3.13 -20.47
N THR A 125 -3.53 -2.72 -21.14
CA THR A 125 -3.57 -2.58 -22.60
C THR A 125 -2.95 -1.28 -23.10
N GLN A 126 -2.67 -0.34 -22.21
CA GLN A 126 -2.23 1.01 -22.55
C GLN A 126 -0.75 1.25 -22.25
N THR A 127 -0.16 0.46 -21.33
CA THR A 127 1.27 0.58 -20.96
C THR A 127 1.91 -0.79 -20.74
N ASN A 128 3.07 -1.02 -21.37
CA ASN A 128 3.78 -2.31 -21.29
C ASN A 128 4.34 -2.62 -19.88
N ASN A 129 4.42 -1.62 -18.98
CA ASN A 129 5.06 -1.78 -17.68
C ASN A 129 4.07 -2.17 -16.56
N VAL A 130 2.76 -2.21 -16.85
CA VAL A 130 1.73 -2.50 -15.85
C VAL A 130 1.43 -4.00 -15.73
N SER A 131 1.81 -4.83 -16.71
CA SER A 131 1.51 -6.27 -16.75
C SER A 131 2.01 -7.04 -15.50
N ASN A 132 3.18 -6.67 -14.97
CA ASN A 132 3.75 -7.33 -13.81
C ASN A 132 2.98 -7.02 -12.49
N VAL A 133 2.21 -5.94 -12.44
CA VAL A 133 1.44 -5.55 -11.25
C VAL A 133 0.41 -6.61 -10.89
N SER A 134 -0.29 -7.17 -11.86
CA SER A 134 -1.30 -8.22 -11.62
C SER A 134 -0.67 -9.48 -11.02
N THR A 135 0.50 -9.89 -11.53
CA THR A 135 1.23 -11.03 -10.99
C THR A 135 1.69 -10.75 -9.55
N ALA A 136 2.29 -9.58 -9.30
CA ALA A 136 2.72 -9.20 -7.96
C ALA A 136 1.53 -9.09 -6.99
N ALA A 137 0.40 -8.58 -7.45
CA ALA A 137 -0.82 -8.49 -6.64
C ALA A 137 -1.38 -9.87 -6.27
N SER A 138 -1.28 -10.85 -7.16
CA SER A 138 -1.68 -12.22 -6.87
C SER A 138 -0.77 -12.90 -5.84
N LEU A 139 0.53 -12.61 -5.87
CA LEU A 139 1.51 -13.22 -4.96
C LEU A 139 1.52 -12.55 -3.57
N PHE A 140 1.41 -11.23 -3.50
CA PHE A 140 1.64 -10.45 -2.28
C PHE A 140 0.41 -9.68 -1.78
N GLY A 141 -0.68 -9.69 -2.53
CA GLY A 141 -1.85 -8.84 -2.26
C GLY A 141 -2.53 -9.15 -0.93
N LEU A 142 -2.52 -10.40 -0.49
CA LEU A 142 -3.05 -10.81 0.81
C LEU A 142 -2.33 -10.09 1.96
N THR A 143 -1.01 -10.06 1.91
CA THR A 143 -0.20 -9.34 2.91
C THR A 143 -0.51 -7.85 2.94
N VAL A 144 -0.64 -7.22 1.77
CA VAL A 144 -1.01 -5.79 1.68
C VAL A 144 -2.39 -5.55 2.30
N LYS A 145 -3.35 -6.45 2.09
CA LYS A 145 -4.66 -6.41 2.74
C LYS A 145 -4.53 -6.50 4.26
N HIS A 146 -3.73 -7.43 4.78
CA HIS A 146 -3.54 -7.59 6.23
C HIS A 146 -2.98 -6.32 6.88
N ILE A 147 -1.94 -5.71 6.29
CA ILE A 147 -1.37 -4.45 6.80
C ILE A 147 -2.45 -3.35 6.84
N GLN A 148 -3.23 -3.23 5.77
CA GLN A 148 -4.31 -2.25 5.68
C GLN A 148 -5.35 -2.45 6.77
N GLU A 149 -5.81 -3.67 7.00
CA GLU A 149 -6.83 -3.99 8.00
C GLU A 149 -6.31 -3.76 9.43
N VAL A 150 -5.08 -4.22 9.74
CA VAL A 150 -4.47 -4.00 11.05
C VAL A 150 -4.26 -2.51 11.32
N ARG A 151 -3.74 -1.78 10.33
CA ARG A 151 -3.56 -0.32 10.43
C ARG A 151 -4.89 0.40 10.63
N ASN A 152 -5.93 0.03 9.89
CA ASN A 152 -7.24 0.65 10.00
C ASN A 152 -7.87 0.38 11.37
N ALA A 153 -7.78 -0.85 11.87
CA ALA A 153 -8.25 -1.19 13.20
C ALA A 153 -7.47 -0.47 14.31
N GLN A 154 -6.15 -0.26 14.11
CA GLN A 154 -5.29 0.45 15.06
C GLN A 154 -5.63 1.95 15.18
N ILE A 155 -6.04 2.58 14.08
CA ILE A 155 -6.39 4.02 14.07
C ILE A 155 -7.84 4.25 14.44
N HIS A 156 -8.72 3.38 13.98
CA HIS A 156 -10.16 3.48 14.16
C HIS A 156 -10.65 2.29 14.99
N ILE A 157 -10.30 2.28 16.27
CA ILE A 157 -10.70 1.20 17.19
C ILE A 157 -12.23 1.19 17.29
N SER A 158 -12.84 0.16 16.72
CA SER A 158 -14.27 -0.08 16.80
C SER A 158 -14.54 -1.58 16.86
N MET A 159 -15.70 -1.97 17.40
CA MET A 159 -16.09 -3.38 17.44
C MET A 159 -16.13 -3.99 16.02
N SER A 160 -16.64 -3.25 15.03
CA SER A 160 -16.72 -3.72 13.64
C SER A 160 -15.33 -3.99 13.04
N ASN A 161 -14.35 -3.12 13.29
CA ASN A 161 -12.98 -3.32 12.82
C ASN A 161 -12.31 -4.49 13.52
N MET A 162 -12.56 -4.70 14.81
CA MET A 162 -12.02 -5.87 15.54
C MET A 162 -12.65 -7.18 15.07
N VAL A 163 -13.95 -7.20 14.79
CA VAL A 163 -14.63 -8.37 14.19
C VAL A 163 -14.03 -8.69 12.81
N LYS A 164 -13.89 -7.67 11.95
CA LYS A 164 -13.27 -7.84 10.64
C LYS A 164 -11.82 -8.33 10.73
N LEU A 165 -11.06 -7.80 11.66
CA LEU A 165 -9.69 -8.23 11.90
C LEU A 165 -9.64 -9.72 12.32
N SER A 166 -10.56 -10.13 13.19
CA SER A 166 -10.66 -11.51 13.68
C SER A 166 -11.06 -12.49 12.58
N SER A 167 -11.92 -12.09 11.63
CA SER A 167 -12.33 -12.95 10.51
C SER A 167 -11.33 -12.98 9.37
N ASP A 168 -10.76 -11.83 9.00
CA ASP A 168 -10.02 -11.66 7.75
C ASP A 168 -8.50 -11.78 7.90
N VAL A 169 -7.98 -11.55 9.12
CA VAL A 169 -6.53 -11.48 9.37
C VAL A 169 -6.06 -12.54 10.35
N VAL A 170 -6.68 -12.63 11.52
CA VAL A 170 -6.26 -13.54 12.61
C VAL A 170 -6.04 -14.99 12.15
N PRO A 171 -6.85 -15.59 11.25
CA PRO A 171 -6.66 -16.98 10.81
C PRO A 171 -5.30 -17.28 10.15
N TYR A 172 -4.55 -16.27 9.78
CA TYR A 172 -3.23 -16.43 9.12
C TYR A 172 -2.05 -16.36 10.11
N TYR A 173 -2.33 -16.12 11.41
CA TYR A 173 -1.30 -15.89 12.42
C TYR A 173 -1.49 -16.80 13.63
N VAL A 174 -0.37 -17.11 14.30
CA VAL A 174 -0.37 -17.89 15.53
C VAL A 174 -0.80 -16.98 16.69
N ILE A 175 -2.08 -16.64 16.70
CA ILE A 175 -2.75 -15.86 17.75
C ILE A 175 -4.24 -16.21 17.74
N SER A 176 -4.81 -16.54 18.89
CA SER A 176 -6.22 -16.97 18.96
C SER A 176 -7.17 -15.77 19.13
N LYS A 177 -6.80 -14.82 19.98
CA LYS A 177 -7.66 -13.67 20.33
C LYS A 177 -6.80 -12.45 20.63
N PRO A 178 -6.53 -11.59 19.62
CA PRO A 178 -5.82 -10.35 19.85
C PRO A 178 -6.64 -9.42 20.75
N LYS A 179 -6.02 -8.87 21.78
CA LYS A 179 -6.63 -7.86 22.65
C LYS A 179 -6.62 -6.49 21.95
N TYR A 180 -5.55 -6.23 21.22
CA TYR A 180 -5.35 -5.01 20.44
C TYR A 180 -4.95 -5.35 19.01
N PRO A 181 -5.22 -4.48 18.03
CA PRO A 181 -4.80 -4.72 16.64
C PRO A 181 -3.29 -4.95 16.50
N HIS A 182 -2.46 -4.26 17.30
CA HIS A 182 -1.02 -4.38 17.22
C HIS A 182 -0.48 -5.73 17.76
N ASP A 183 -1.25 -6.53 18.47
CA ASP A 183 -0.83 -7.86 18.89
C ASP A 183 -0.50 -8.75 17.68
N ILE A 184 -1.15 -8.50 16.55
CA ILE A 184 -0.91 -9.25 15.31
C ILE A 184 0.46 -8.93 14.72
N ILE A 185 0.98 -7.72 14.91
CA ILE A 185 2.30 -7.30 14.40
C ILE A 185 3.41 -8.20 14.93
N GLU A 186 3.25 -8.68 16.17
CA GLU A 186 4.19 -9.55 16.87
C GLU A 186 3.90 -11.04 16.69
N ALA A 187 2.72 -11.39 16.18
CA ALA A 187 2.34 -12.78 15.97
C ALA A 187 3.16 -13.42 14.85
N LYS A 188 3.37 -14.73 14.93
CA LYS A 188 4.00 -15.47 13.84
C LYS A 188 2.99 -15.79 12.76
N GLU A 189 3.35 -15.52 11.53
CA GLU A 189 2.58 -15.96 10.37
C GLU A 189 2.66 -17.50 10.24
N ILE A 190 1.51 -18.16 10.04
CA ILE A 190 1.42 -19.63 10.00
C ILE A 190 2.22 -20.18 8.82
N SER A 191 2.16 -19.54 7.66
CA SER A 191 2.78 -20.01 6.42
C SER A 191 4.31 -19.94 6.44
N SER A 192 4.89 -18.90 7.03
CA SER A 192 6.32 -18.61 7.00
C SER A 192 7.04 -18.82 8.33
N GLY A 193 6.29 -18.87 9.45
CA GLY A 193 6.84 -18.88 10.81
C GLY A 193 7.49 -17.57 11.24
N LYS A 194 7.52 -16.56 10.36
CA LYS A 194 8.11 -15.24 10.63
C LYS A 194 7.15 -14.36 11.44
N ILE A 195 7.71 -13.42 12.19
CA ILE A 195 6.92 -12.36 12.83
C ILE A 195 6.22 -11.54 11.73
N ALA A 196 4.93 -11.22 11.94
CA ALA A 196 4.07 -10.62 10.94
C ALA A 196 4.67 -9.36 10.31
N ILE A 197 5.19 -8.41 11.10
CA ILE A 197 5.77 -7.18 10.54
C ILE A 197 6.96 -7.45 9.63
N ASN A 198 7.79 -8.44 9.94
CA ASN A 198 8.93 -8.83 9.12
C ASN A 198 8.45 -9.43 7.78
N SER A 199 7.50 -10.37 7.86
CA SER A 199 6.88 -10.96 6.67
C SER A 199 6.20 -9.91 5.79
N TRP A 200 5.47 -8.98 6.41
CA TRP A 200 4.78 -7.91 5.68
C TRP A 200 5.74 -7.01 4.92
N ILE A 201 6.82 -6.57 5.56
CA ILE A 201 7.82 -5.70 4.93
C ILE A 201 8.55 -6.43 3.81
N GLU A 202 8.91 -7.70 4.02
CA GLU A 202 9.53 -8.52 2.98
C GLU A 202 8.60 -8.68 1.77
N ASN A 203 7.32 -8.99 2.00
CA ASN A 203 6.34 -9.17 0.93
C ASN A 203 6.04 -7.86 0.18
N MET A 204 5.95 -6.71 0.88
CA MET A 204 5.80 -5.41 0.21
C MET A 204 7.03 -5.08 -0.65
N ASN A 205 8.24 -5.35 -0.16
CA ASN A 205 9.46 -5.19 -0.96
C ASN A 205 9.50 -6.19 -2.13
N GLY A 206 9.08 -7.45 -1.90
CA GLY A 206 8.90 -8.46 -2.93
C GLY A 206 7.96 -7.97 -4.05
N PHE A 207 6.80 -7.40 -3.68
CA PHE A 207 5.87 -6.80 -4.63
C PHE A 207 6.58 -5.77 -5.52
N LEU A 208 7.32 -4.83 -4.91
CA LEU A 208 8.03 -3.80 -5.66
C LEU A 208 9.18 -4.32 -6.54
N ASN A 209 9.70 -5.51 -6.24
CA ASN A 209 10.74 -6.15 -7.05
C ASN A 209 10.20 -6.70 -8.37
N TYR A 210 8.90 -6.99 -8.46
CA TYR A 210 8.24 -7.43 -9.69
C TYR A 210 8.02 -6.30 -10.70
N LEU A 211 8.04 -5.04 -10.27
CA LEU A 211 7.81 -3.87 -11.11
C LEU A 211 9.11 -3.45 -11.85
#